data_c6f5b66f1539a25f0a83ba224e30c886
#
_entry.id   c6f5b66f1539a25f0a83ba224e30c886
#
_cell.length_a   1.000
_cell.length_b   1.000
_cell.length_c   1.000
_cell.angle_alpha   90.00
_cell.angle_beta   90.00
_cell.angle_gamma   90.00
#
_symmetry.space_group_name_H-M   'P 1'
#
loop_
_entity.id
_entity.type
_entity.pdbx_description
1 polymer ?
#
loop_
_entity_poly.entity_id
_entity_poly.type
_entity_poly.pdbx_seq_one_letter_code
_entity_poly.pdbx_strand_id
1 'polypeptide(L)'
;MKVKEEDKSLWCSSLGLNIRSLRQATNVREQLCSLTEKHHIPVVTDPSLSSMERKRNIKRCLCQGFFMQSAIYDRDGFYLTAKEAQRARIHPSSSVTTPCHWVIYNELVETSGSFIRTVTQVEGKWLAETAPDYFYLTSFPEGRMKQELIHLYQELLL
;
A
#
# COMPACT_ATOMS: atom_id res chain seq x y z
N MET A 1 -6.16 -36.37 -1.58
CA MET A 1 -5.33 -36.88 -0.45
C MET A 1 -5.09 -35.71 0.51
N LYS A 2 -5.65 -35.74 1.74
CA LYS A 2 -5.39 -34.66 2.72
C LYS A 2 -3.98 -34.86 3.29
N VAL A 3 -3.09 -33.92 3.06
CA VAL A 3 -1.75 -33.89 3.65
C VAL A 3 -1.90 -33.78 5.17
N LYS A 4 -1.18 -34.61 5.93
CA LYS A 4 -1.24 -34.58 7.40
C LYS A 4 -0.77 -33.22 7.91
N GLU A 5 -1.32 -32.78 9.03
CA GLU A 5 -1.04 -31.45 9.61
C GLU A 5 0.43 -31.29 10.03
N GLU A 6 1.03 -32.39 10.49
CA GLU A 6 2.46 -32.46 10.82
C GLU A 6 3.35 -32.22 9.59
N ASP A 7 3.01 -32.80 8.43
CA ASP A 7 3.75 -32.63 7.19
C ASP A 7 3.71 -31.17 6.70
N LYS A 8 2.57 -30.49 6.88
CA LYS A 8 2.43 -29.05 6.56
C LYS A 8 3.30 -28.19 7.45
N SER A 9 3.37 -28.51 8.75
CA SER A 9 4.18 -27.78 9.71
C SER A 9 5.67 -27.92 9.40
N LEU A 10 6.13 -29.13 9.10
CA LEU A 10 7.51 -29.40 8.71
C LEU A 10 7.88 -28.69 7.41
N TRP A 11 7.00 -28.75 6.41
CA TRP A 11 7.19 -28.04 5.15
C TRP A 11 7.30 -26.52 5.34
N CYS A 12 6.39 -25.93 6.14
CA CYS A 12 6.46 -24.50 6.45
C CYS A 12 7.79 -24.14 7.15
N SER A 13 8.20 -24.94 8.14
CA SER A 13 9.44 -24.71 8.87
C SER A 13 10.68 -24.81 7.98
N SER A 14 10.70 -25.73 7.02
CA SER A 14 11.82 -25.87 6.07
C SER A 14 11.99 -24.66 5.15
N LEU A 15 10.90 -23.90 4.92
CA LEU A 15 10.88 -22.66 4.12
C LEU A 15 10.95 -21.39 4.97
N GLY A 16 11.13 -21.49 6.28
CA GLY A 16 11.10 -20.33 7.18
C GLY A 16 9.73 -19.67 7.31
N LEU A 17 8.63 -20.39 6.98
CA LEU A 17 7.27 -19.88 7.01
C LEU A 17 6.57 -20.21 8.33
N ASN A 18 5.81 -19.25 8.85
CA ASN A 18 4.98 -19.44 10.03
C ASN A 18 3.61 -20.00 9.65
N ILE A 19 3.31 -21.26 10.02
CA ILE A 19 2.06 -21.93 9.68
C ILE A 19 0.81 -21.23 10.26
N ARG A 20 0.92 -20.61 11.45
CA ARG A 20 -0.20 -19.87 12.06
C ARG A 20 -0.54 -18.63 11.24
N SER A 21 0.48 -17.90 10.81
CA SER A 21 0.30 -16.72 9.93
C SER A 21 -0.31 -17.10 8.58
N LEU A 22 0.10 -18.23 8.00
CA LEU A 22 -0.50 -18.75 6.75
C LEU A 22 -1.97 -19.13 6.92
N ARG A 23 -2.33 -19.78 8.02
CA ARG A 23 -3.74 -20.09 8.35
C ARG A 23 -4.56 -18.81 8.51
N GLN A 24 -4.03 -17.83 9.23
CA GLN A 24 -4.70 -16.55 9.41
C GLN A 24 -4.90 -15.85 8.05
N ALA A 25 -3.90 -15.86 7.18
CA ALA A 25 -4.02 -15.31 5.83
C ALA A 25 -5.10 -16.03 5.00
N THR A 26 -5.20 -17.37 5.12
CA THR A 26 -6.26 -18.14 4.47
C THR A 26 -7.64 -17.74 4.98
N ASN A 27 -7.83 -17.65 6.29
CA ASN A 27 -9.09 -17.24 6.89
C ASN A 27 -9.50 -15.82 6.46
N VAL A 28 -8.56 -14.87 6.45
CA VAL A 28 -8.80 -13.50 5.97
C VAL A 28 -9.21 -13.52 4.49
N ARG A 29 -8.53 -14.30 3.66
CA ARG A 29 -8.89 -14.44 2.24
C ARG A 29 -10.31 -14.97 2.06
N GLU A 30 -10.70 -15.99 2.81
CA GLU A 30 -12.07 -16.56 2.77
C GLU A 30 -13.11 -15.53 3.20
N GLN A 31 -12.84 -14.76 4.26
CA GLN A 31 -13.72 -13.67 4.70
C GLN A 31 -13.87 -12.59 3.62
N LEU A 32 -12.78 -12.19 2.98
CA LEU A 32 -12.82 -11.22 1.88
C LEU A 32 -13.61 -11.74 0.67
N CYS A 33 -13.44 -13.02 0.31
CA CYS A 33 -14.24 -13.64 -0.75
C CYS A 33 -15.74 -13.59 -0.40
N SER A 34 -16.12 -13.97 0.82
CA SER A 34 -17.52 -13.90 1.26
C SER A 34 -18.08 -12.47 1.24
N LEU A 35 -17.26 -11.47 1.58
CA LEU A 35 -17.66 -10.06 1.49
C LEU A 35 -17.87 -9.63 0.04
N THR A 36 -16.98 -10.01 -0.89
CA THR A 36 -17.17 -9.68 -2.31
C THR A 36 -18.43 -10.32 -2.88
N GLU A 37 -18.71 -11.56 -2.52
CA GLU A 37 -19.97 -12.25 -2.90
C GLU A 37 -21.21 -11.52 -2.36
N LYS A 38 -21.19 -11.17 -1.06
CA LYS A 38 -22.29 -10.43 -0.41
C LYS A 38 -22.58 -9.09 -1.07
N HIS A 39 -21.56 -8.42 -1.55
CA HIS A 39 -21.68 -7.12 -2.21
C HIS A 39 -21.77 -7.21 -3.73
N HIS A 40 -21.96 -8.42 -4.28
CA HIS A 40 -22.05 -8.67 -5.72
C HIS A 40 -20.86 -8.14 -6.53
N ILE A 41 -19.66 -8.13 -5.92
CA ILE A 41 -18.41 -7.75 -6.58
C ILE A 41 -17.84 -8.99 -7.27
N PRO A 42 -17.76 -9.04 -8.60
CA PRO A 42 -17.24 -10.20 -9.30
C PRO A 42 -15.75 -10.36 -9.05
N VAL A 43 -15.33 -11.54 -8.59
CA VAL A 43 -13.91 -11.90 -8.50
C VAL A 43 -13.50 -12.53 -9.83
N VAL A 44 -12.98 -11.71 -10.72
CA VAL A 44 -12.54 -12.13 -12.06
C VAL A 44 -11.02 -12.23 -12.08
N THR A 45 -10.50 -13.37 -12.51
CA THR A 45 -9.08 -13.54 -12.81
C THR A 45 -8.91 -13.49 -14.32
N ASP A 46 -8.26 -12.45 -14.80
CA ASP A 46 -7.89 -12.37 -16.22
C ASP A 46 -6.52 -13.03 -16.42
N PRO A 47 -6.47 -14.21 -17.08
CA PRO A 47 -5.22 -14.91 -17.33
C PRO A 47 -4.32 -14.21 -18.35
N SER A 48 -4.86 -13.29 -19.16
CA SER A 48 -4.10 -12.54 -20.18
C SER A 48 -3.21 -11.45 -19.58
N LEU A 49 -3.50 -10.98 -18.37
CA LEU A 49 -2.73 -9.95 -17.70
C LEU A 49 -1.33 -10.46 -17.35
N SER A 50 -0.31 -9.71 -17.73
CA SER A 50 1.06 -9.92 -17.31
C SER A 50 1.22 -9.75 -15.78
N SER A 51 2.29 -10.29 -15.23
CA SER A 51 2.62 -10.10 -13.80
C SER A 51 2.77 -8.62 -13.43
N MET A 52 3.25 -7.79 -14.35
CA MET A 52 3.43 -6.35 -14.13
C MET A 52 2.08 -5.63 -14.08
N GLU A 53 1.17 -5.94 -14.98
CA GLU A 53 -0.18 -5.35 -15.00
C GLU A 53 -0.98 -5.73 -13.75
N ARG A 54 -0.90 -6.99 -13.33
CA ARG A 54 -1.53 -7.44 -12.07
C ARG A 54 -1.00 -6.66 -10.87
N LYS A 55 0.32 -6.49 -10.77
CA LYS A 55 0.94 -5.70 -9.69
C LYS A 55 0.47 -4.24 -9.72
N ARG A 56 0.38 -3.65 -10.91
CA ARG A 56 -0.15 -2.28 -11.09
C ARG A 56 -1.59 -2.17 -10.61
N ASN A 57 -2.46 -3.09 -11.04
CA ASN A 57 -3.86 -3.10 -10.67
C ASN A 57 -4.05 -3.26 -9.16
N ILE A 58 -3.28 -4.16 -8.52
CA ILE A 58 -3.29 -4.30 -7.05
C ILE A 58 -2.90 -2.99 -6.37
N LYS A 59 -1.84 -2.33 -6.82
CA LYS A 59 -1.40 -1.05 -6.26
C LYS A 59 -2.44 0.06 -6.43
N ARG A 60 -3.11 0.12 -7.58
CA ARG A 60 -4.22 1.07 -7.81
C ARG A 60 -5.40 0.80 -6.88
N CYS A 61 -5.78 -0.45 -6.68
CA CYS A 61 -6.80 -0.83 -5.70
C CYS A 61 -6.40 -0.43 -4.27
N LEU A 62 -5.14 -0.63 -3.90
CA LEU A 62 -4.64 -0.21 -2.59
C LEU A 62 -4.70 1.31 -2.44
N CYS A 63 -4.42 2.10 -3.48
CA CYS A 63 -4.60 3.55 -3.44
C CYS A 63 -6.03 3.94 -3.08
N GLN A 64 -7.05 3.23 -3.55
CA GLN A 64 -8.45 3.52 -3.21
C GLN A 64 -8.77 3.32 -1.72
N GLY A 65 -8.13 2.34 -1.08
CA GLY A 65 -8.32 2.09 0.34
C GLY A 65 -7.44 2.92 1.27
N PHE A 66 -6.28 3.38 0.77
CA PHE A 66 -5.22 3.97 1.59
C PHE A 66 -4.77 5.37 1.11
N PHE A 67 -5.56 6.08 0.29
CA PHE A 67 -5.17 7.41 -0.21
C PHE A 67 -4.89 8.41 0.92
N MET A 68 -5.59 8.32 2.04
CA MET A 68 -5.36 9.18 3.20
C MET A 68 -4.02 8.89 3.89
N GLN A 69 -3.60 7.63 3.89
CA GLN A 69 -2.30 7.19 4.40
C GLN A 69 -1.25 7.22 3.28
N SER A 70 -1.04 8.37 2.69
CA SER A 70 -0.03 8.61 1.66
C SER A 70 1.06 9.53 2.14
N ALA A 71 2.26 9.37 1.57
CA ALA A 71 3.41 10.20 1.89
C ALA A 71 4.35 10.34 0.68
N ILE A 72 5.08 11.47 0.64
CA ILE A 72 6.13 11.72 -0.34
C ILE A 72 7.51 11.61 0.30
N TYR A 73 8.48 11.18 -0.48
CA TYR A 73 9.88 11.25 -0.08
C TYR A 73 10.33 12.70 0.05
N ASP A 74 10.89 13.04 1.19
CA ASP A 74 11.46 14.37 1.42
C ASP A 74 12.97 14.37 1.15
N ARG A 75 13.75 13.99 2.12
CA ARG A 75 15.22 13.89 2.06
C ARG A 75 15.71 13.04 3.23
N ASP A 76 16.96 12.59 3.15
CA ASP A 76 17.65 11.88 4.25
C ASP A 76 16.88 10.66 4.77
N GLY A 77 16.12 9.97 3.88
CA GLY A 77 15.29 8.82 4.22
C GLY A 77 13.98 9.16 4.93
N PHE A 78 13.61 10.45 4.99
CA PHE A 78 12.33 10.87 5.55
C PHE A 78 11.24 10.97 4.47
N TYR A 79 10.02 10.77 4.90
CA TYR A 79 8.78 10.97 4.17
C TYR A 79 7.92 12.02 4.88
N LEU A 80 7.15 12.77 4.12
CA LEU A 80 6.12 13.70 4.63
C LEU A 80 4.75 13.09 4.37
N THR A 81 3.95 12.91 5.43
CA THR A 81 2.55 12.49 5.30
C THR A 81 1.73 13.56 4.58
N ALA A 82 0.72 13.13 3.79
CA ALA A 82 0.05 14.03 2.86
C ALA A 82 -0.63 15.23 3.54
N LYS A 83 -1.45 15.02 4.56
CA LYS A 83 -2.23 16.10 5.19
C LYS A 83 -1.50 16.80 6.32
N GLU A 84 -0.92 16.02 7.22
CA GLU A 84 -0.31 16.56 8.44
C GLU A 84 1.12 17.05 8.23
N ALA A 85 1.72 16.76 7.06
CA ALA A 85 3.13 17.02 6.74
C ALA A 85 4.09 16.51 7.86
N GLN A 86 3.68 15.42 8.53
CA GLN A 86 4.48 14.81 9.58
C GLN A 86 5.66 14.07 8.94
N ARG A 87 6.86 14.29 9.49
CA ARG A 87 8.07 13.59 9.03
C ARG A 87 8.17 12.22 9.69
N ALA A 88 8.27 11.19 8.87
CA ALA A 88 8.42 9.80 9.32
C ALA A 88 9.46 9.07 8.46
N ARG A 89 10.04 8.01 8.99
CA ARG A 89 10.89 7.08 8.22
C ARG A 89 10.13 5.79 7.93
N ILE A 90 10.56 5.07 6.91
CA ILE A 90 10.06 3.71 6.70
C ILE A 90 10.57 2.83 7.84
N HIS A 91 9.66 2.09 8.48
CA HIS A 91 10.03 1.17 9.56
C HIS A 91 10.96 0.06 9.03
N PRO A 92 12.01 -0.33 9.78
CA PRO A 92 12.96 -1.36 9.32
C PRO A 92 12.35 -2.72 8.95
N SER A 93 11.17 -3.05 9.46
CA SER A 93 10.44 -4.27 9.08
C SER A 93 9.76 -4.21 7.71
N SER A 94 9.79 -3.07 7.02
CA SER A 94 9.22 -2.91 5.69
C SER A 94 10.13 -3.54 4.63
N SER A 95 9.53 -4.11 3.60
CA SER A 95 10.27 -4.66 2.45
C SER A 95 10.74 -3.60 1.45
N VAL A 96 10.29 -2.35 1.60
CA VAL A 96 10.73 -1.23 0.76
C VAL A 96 12.06 -0.71 1.30
N THR A 97 13.14 -1.01 0.60
CA THR A 97 14.51 -0.64 0.99
C THR A 97 15.08 0.53 0.20
N THR A 98 14.49 0.82 -0.97
CA THR A 98 14.93 1.92 -1.84
C THR A 98 13.96 3.09 -1.70
N PRO A 99 14.44 4.35 -1.60
CA PRO A 99 13.56 5.51 -1.57
C PRO A 99 12.65 5.55 -2.80
N CYS A 100 11.36 5.70 -2.56
CA CYS A 100 10.32 5.80 -3.58
C CYS A 100 9.67 7.17 -3.46
N HIS A 101 9.34 7.82 -4.57
CA HIS A 101 8.81 9.19 -4.54
C HIS A 101 7.47 9.26 -3.80
N TRP A 102 6.49 8.42 -4.17
CA TRP A 102 5.21 8.31 -3.50
C TRP A 102 5.02 6.94 -2.89
N VAL A 103 4.47 6.91 -1.71
CA VAL A 103 4.12 5.68 -0.98
C VAL A 103 2.74 5.80 -0.33
N ILE A 104 2.09 4.67 -0.16
CA ILE A 104 1.00 4.50 0.80
C ILE A 104 1.47 3.58 1.92
N TYR A 105 0.89 3.73 3.11
CA TYR A 105 1.26 2.97 4.29
C TYR A 105 0.02 2.53 5.07
N ASN A 106 0.13 1.50 5.89
CA ASN A 106 -1.01 1.02 6.68
C ASN A 106 -1.13 1.77 8.01
N GLU A 107 -0.02 2.06 8.67
CA GLU A 107 0.00 2.69 9.99
C GLU A 107 1.21 3.60 10.16
N LEU A 108 1.00 4.65 10.95
CA LEU A 108 2.04 5.52 11.46
C LEU A 108 2.24 5.17 12.94
N VAL A 109 3.46 4.80 13.31
CA VAL A 109 3.80 4.42 14.69
C VAL A 109 4.87 5.36 15.24
N GLU A 110 4.68 5.76 16.49
CA GLU A 110 5.62 6.58 17.24
C GLU A 110 6.28 5.71 18.31
N THR A 111 7.60 5.62 18.25
CA THR A 111 8.43 4.91 19.22
C THR A 111 9.61 5.80 19.61
N SER A 112 10.84 5.45 19.28
CA SER A 112 12.02 6.34 19.34
C SER A 112 12.03 7.39 18.21
N GLY A 113 11.05 7.37 17.35
CA GLY A 113 10.81 8.27 16.22
C GLY A 113 9.50 7.90 15.53
N SER A 114 9.11 8.70 14.51
CA SER A 114 7.93 8.44 13.72
C SER A 114 8.27 7.52 12.55
N PHE A 115 7.52 6.43 12.41
CA PHE A 115 7.73 5.43 11.36
C PHE A 115 6.41 5.08 10.65
N ILE A 116 6.48 4.95 9.33
CA ILE A 116 5.41 4.37 8.50
C ILE A 116 5.68 2.88 8.27
N ARG A 117 4.64 2.04 8.45
CA ARG A 117 4.73 0.56 8.34
C ARG A 117 3.86 0.02 7.22
N THR A 118 4.22 -1.17 6.74
CA THR A 118 3.53 -1.86 5.64
C THR A 118 3.42 -0.93 4.42
N VAL A 119 4.57 -0.47 3.97
CA VAL A 119 4.70 0.56 2.93
C VAL A 119 4.59 -0.09 1.55
N THR A 120 3.85 0.56 0.66
CA THR A 120 3.73 0.19 -0.75
C THR A 120 4.09 1.39 -1.62
N GLN A 121 5.05 1.20 -2.53
CA GLN A 121 5.37 2.19 -3.55
C GLN A 121 4.21 2.32 -4.54
N VAL A 122 3.82 3.56 -4.83
CA VAL A 122 2.76 3.90 -5.79
C VAL A 122 3.20 5.04 -6.70
N GLU A 123 2.39 5.34 -7.71
CA GLU A 123 2.54 6.54 -8.54
C GLU A 123 1.59 7.62 -8.01
N GLY A 124 2.07 8.85 -7.85
CA GLY A 124 1.27 9.96 -7.32
C GLY A 124 -0.01 10.21 -8.12
N LYS A 125 0.05 10.06 -9.46
CA LYS A 125 -1.12 10.20 -10.33
C LYS A 125 -2.29 9.27 -9.96
N TRP A 126 -2.02 8.06 -9.48
CA TRP A 126 -3.09 7.14 -9.06
C TRP A 126 -3.83 7.65 -7.83
N LEU A 127 -3.14 8.34 -6.93
CA LEU A 127 -3.74 8.95 -5.75
C LEU A 127 -4.63 10.13 -6.15
N ALA A 128 -4.14 11.01 -7.03
CA ALA A 128 -4.90 12.14 -7.53
C ALA A 128 -6.13 11.71 -8.36
N GLU A 129 -5.99 10.67 -9.19
CA GLU A 129 -7.10 10.07 -9.94
C GLU A 129 -8.15 9.41 -9.04
N THR A 130 -7.70 8.76 -7.97
CA THR A 130 -8.58 8.00 -7.06
C THR A 130 -9.37 8.89 -6.11
N ALA A 131 -8.75 9.95 -5.61
CA ALA A 131 -9.32 10.81 -4.58
C ALA A 131 -9.07 12.30 -4.87
N PRO A 132 -9.60 12.85 -5.98
CA PRO A 132 -9.34 14.22 -6.39
C PRO A 132 -9.79 15.26 -5.35
N ASP A 133 -10.91 15.01 -4.66
CA ASP A 133 -11.42 15.88 -3.60
C ASP A 133 -10.48 15.92 -2.38
N TYR A 134 -9.81 14.81 -2.07
CA TYR A 134 -8.85 14.75 -0.98
C TYR A 134 -7.56 15.48 -1.32
N PHE A 135 -7.07 15.36 -2.55
CA PHE A 135 -5.84 15.98 -3.03
C PHE A 135 -6.05 17.36 -3.68
N TYR A 136 -7.20 17.99 -3.43
CA TYR A 136 -7.48 19.33 -3.95
C TYR A 136 -6.48 20.36 -3.41
N LEU A 137 -5.84 21.12 -4.31
CA LEU A 137 -4.68 21.97 -4.00
C LEU A 137 -4.93 22.98 -2.89
N THR A 138 -6.14 23.55 -2.81
CA THR A 138 -6.44 24.56 -1.77
C THR A 138 -6.58 23.96 -0.38
N SER A 139 -6.75 22.65 -0.28
CA SER A 139 -6.83 21.95 1.00
C SER A 139 -5.45 21.65 1.63
N PHE A 140 -4.37 22.01 0.94
CA PHE A 140 -3.00 21.83 1.41
C PHE A 140 -2.35 23.16 1.76
N PRO A 141 -1.68 23.26 2.92
CA PRO A 141 -0.89 24.43 3.25
C PRO A 141 0.28 24.61 2.27
N GLU A 142 0.79 25.84 2.18
CA GLU A 142 2.01 26.09 1.40
C GLU A 142 3.16 25.26 1.92
N GLY A 143 3.83 24.55 1.01
CA GLY A 143 4.94 23.67 1.34
C GLY A 143 5.21 22.64 0.27
N ARG A 144 6.13 21.73 0.58
CA ARG A 144 6.63 20.73 -0.37
C ARG A 144 5.51 19.84 -0.93
N MET A 145 4.60 19.37 -0.09
CA MET A 145 3.49 18.51 -0.54
C MET A 145 2.63 19.21 -1.59
N LYS A 146 2.28 20.49 -1.37
CA LYS A 146 1.50 21.27 -2.34
C LYS A 146 2.24 21.48 -3.65
N GLN A 147 3.55 21.74 -3.58
CA GLN A 147 4.39 21.88 -4.79
C GLN A 147 4.42 20.57 -5.59
N GLU A 148 4.57 19.43 -4.93
CA GLU A 148 4.52 18.12 -5.57
C GLU A 148 3.17 17.84 -6.23
N LEU A 149 2.07 18.22 -5.58
CA LEU A 149 0.74 18.08 -6.16
C LEU A 149 0.53 19.00 -7.37
N ILE A 150 1.04 20.23 -7.34
CA ILE A 150 0.99 21.14 -8.49
C ILE A 150 1.73 20.51 -9.67
N HIS A 151 2.94 20.01 -9.45
CA HIS A 151 3.73 19.35 -10.49
C HIS A 151 3.01 18.12 -11.05
N LEU A 152 2.47 17.30 -10.18
CA LEU A 152 1.69 16.13 -10.55
C LEU A 152 0.48 16.48 -11.45
N TYR A 153 -0.29 17.51 -11.09
CA TYR A 153 -1.43 17.93 -11.90
C TYR A 153 -1.02 18.55 -13.24
N GLN A 154 0.13 19.22 -13.31
CA GLN A 154 0.68 19.67 -14.58
C GLN A 154 1.05 18.49 -15.50
N GLU A 155 1.63 17.42 -14.96
CA GLU A 155 1.93 16.20 -15.73
C GLU A 155 0.67 15.47 -16.22
N LEU A 156 -0.44 15.54 -15.48
CA LEU A 156 -1.70 14.90 -15.86
C LEU A 156 -2.46 15.66 -16.96
N LEU A 157 -2.11 16.92 -17.21
CA LEU A 157 -2.73 17.76 -18.25
C LEU A 157 -2.01 17.68 -19.61
N LEU A 158 -0.83 17.05 -19.67
CA LEU A 158 -0.04 16.81 -20.87
C LEU A 158 -0.35 15.46 -21.50
#